data_278520aa137c2646995f4c6d160c8e8b
#
_entry.id   278520aa137c2646995f4c6d160c8e8b
#
_cell.length_a   1.000
_cell.length_b   1.000
_cell.length_c   1.000
_cell.angle_alpha   90.00
_cell.angle_beta   90.00
_cell.angle_gamma   90.00
#
_symmetry.space_group_name_H-M   'P 1'
#
loop_
_entity.id
_entity.type
_entity.pdbx_description
1 polymer ?
#
loop_
_entity_poly.entity_id
_entity_poly.type
_entity_poly.pdbx_seq_one_letter_code
_entity_poly.pdbx_strand_id
1 'polypeptide(L)'
;MKEVKIYPNIDMQRTGIRLKEFTQKRGYCVADIQEYLHLSCPQPVYRWFKGMILPSVDHLLMLSELLGVHMEDLLVKKQNPLCSSFSIAWVERF
;
A
#
# COMPACT_ATOMS: atom_id res chain seq x y z
N MET A 1 10.88 9.60 31.45
CA MET A 1 11.61 9.35 30.30
C MET A 1 10.70 8.82 29.22
N LYS A 2 11.23 8.83 28.07
CA LYS A 2 10.45 8.38 27.05
C LYS A 2 10.94 7.13 26.65
N GLU A 3 10.18 6.14 26.73
CA GLU A 3 10.62 4.92 26.17
C GLU A 3 10.56 5.02 24.70
N VAL A 4 11.36 4.27 24.03
CA VAL A 4 11.37 4.22 22.60
C VAL A 4 10.08 3.58 22.15
N LYS A 5 9.34 4.30 21.35
CA LYS A 5 8.10 3.77 20.84
C LYS A 5 8.29 3.29 19.43
N ILE A 6 7.69 2.16 19.14
CA ILE A 6 7.73 1.62 17.81
C ILE A 6 6.41 1.94 17.14
N TYR A 7 6.47 2.81 16.16
CA TYR A 7 5.27 3.21 15.45
C TYR A 7 5.12 2.39 14.19
N PRO A 8 3.91 2.06 13.81
CA PRO A 8 3.70 1.39 12.54
C PRO A 8 4.09 2.33 11.42
N ASN A 9 4.95 1.84 10.57
CA ASN A 9 5.37 2.56 9.37
C ASN A 9 5.01 1.74 8.16
N ILE A 10 4.80 2.42 7.06
CA ILE A 10 4.48 1.75 5.82
C ILE A 10 5.77 1.32 5.14
N ASP A 11 5.81 0.05 4.76
CA ASP A 11 6.89 -0.47 3.95
C ASP A 11 6.60 -0.10 2.51
N MET A 12 7.26 0.93 2.02
CA MET A 12 6.92 1.49 0.72
C MET A 12 7.20 0.53 -0.42
N GLN A 13 8.27 -0.23 -0.31
CA GLN A 13 8.61 -1.17 -1.37
C GLN A 13 7.60 -2.30 -1.46
N ARG A 14 7.25 -2.87 -0.32
CA ARG A 14 6.26 -3.95 -0.31
C ARG A 14 4.88 -3.45 -0.69
N THR A 15 4.56 -2.24 -0.29
CA THR A 15 3.29 -1.64 -0.69
C THR A 15 3.24 -1.48 -2.21
N GLY A 16 4.33 -1.02 -2.80
CA GLY A 16 4.39 -0.88 -4.24
C GLY A 16 4.24 -2.21 -4.96
N ILE A 17 4.88 -3.25 -4.44
CA ILE A 17 4.76 -4.58 -5.00
C ILE A 17 3.33 -5.07 -4.91
N ARG A 18 2.69 -4.85 -3.77
CA ARG A 18 1.32 -5.28 -3.56
C ARG A 18 0.36 -4.56 -4.49
N LEU A 19 0.55 -3.25 -4.67
CA LEU A 19 -0.26 -2.49 -5.62
C LEU A 19 -0.13 -3.07 -7.02
N LYS A 20 1.10 -3.38 -7.40
CA LYS A 20 1.33 -3.93 -8.72
C LYS A 20 0.69 -5.29 -8.88
N GLU A 21 0.78 -6.12 -7.85
CA GLU A 21 0.19 -7.45 -7.89
C GLU A 21 -1.32 -7.39 -8.02
N PHE A 22 -1.97 -6.55 -7.24
CA PHE A 22 -3.42 -6.41 -7.34
C PHE A 22 -3.84 -5.88 -8.70
N THR A 23 -3.09 -4.93 -9.22
CA THR A 23 -3.37 -4.37 -10.53
C THR A 23 -3.29 -5.45 -11.60
N GLN A 24 -2.25 -6.26 -11.54
CA GLN A 24 -2.07 -7.33 -12.53
C GLN A 24 -3.13 -8.41 -12.37
N LYS A 25 -3.50 -8.73 -11.14
CA LYS A 25 -4.53 -9.72 -10.90
C LYS A 25 -5.85 -9.32 -11.50
N ARG A 26 -6.16 -8.03 -11.49
CA ARG A 26 -7.40 -7.55 -12.06
C ARG A 26 -7.31 -7.33 -13.56
N GLY A 27 -6.12 -7.51 -14.13
CA GLY A 27 -5.94 -7.33 -15.55
C GLY A 27 -5.80 -5.90 -15.99
N TYR A 28 -5.51 -4.99 -15.07
CA TYR A 28 -5.31 -3.60 -15.42
C TYR A 28 -3.86 -3.31 -15.73
N CYS A 29 -3.62 -2.30 -16.53
CA CYS A 29 -2.27 -1.83 -16.80
C CYS A 29 -2.14 -0.40 -16.29
N VAL A 30 -0.92 0.13 -16.40
CA VAL A 30 -0.65 1.48 -15.92
C VAL A 30 -1.56 2.50 -16.59
N ALA A 31 -1.81 2.31 -17.87
CA ALA A 31 -2.67 3.23 -18.62
C ALA A 31 -4.09 3.25 -18.05
N ASP A 32 -4.58 2.09 -17.63
CA ASP A 32 -5.91 2.01 -17.04
C ASP A 32 -5.98 2.80 -15.73
N ILE A 33 -4.94 2.69 -14.92
CA ILE A 33 -4.90 3.42 -13.66
C ILE A 33 -4.79 4.91 -13.93
N GLN A 34 -3.95 5.28 -14.89
CA GLN A 34 -3.79 6.67 -15.24
C GLN A 34 -5.12 7.29 -15.65
N GLU A 35 -5.85 6.57 -16.47
CA GLU A 35 -7.13 7.07 -16.95
C GLU A 35 -8.16 7.14 -15.83
N TYR A 36 -8.22 6.11 -15.00
CA TYR A 36 -9.19 6.07 -13.93
C TYR A 36 -8.96 7.18 -12.91
N LEU A 37 -7.70 7.48 -12.63
CA LEU A 37 -7.36 8.51 -11.65
C LEU A 37 -7.24 9.89 -12.27
N HIS A 38 -7.45 9.99 -13.58
CA HIS A 38 -7.35 11.27 -14.31
C HIS A 38 -5.98 11.90 -14.15
N LEU A 39 -4.94 11.09 -14.23
CA LEU A 39 -3.58 11.58 -14.15
C LEU A 39 -3.11 12.06 -15.52
N SER A 40 -2.36 13.14 -15.53
CA SER A 40 -1.86 13.69 -16.79
C SER A 40 -0.73 12.86 -17.38
N CYS A 41 -0.06 12.06 -16.54
CA CYS A 41 1.03 11.22 -17.03
C CYS A 41 1.09 9.96 -16.17
N PRO A 42 1.77 8.90 -16.66
CA PRO A 42 1.85 7.65 -15.91
C PRO A 42 2.96 7.61 -14.87
N GLN A 43 3.78 8.64 -14.81
CA GLN A 43 4.93 8.66 -13.92
C GLN A 43 4.58 8.35 -12.45
N PRO A 44 3.54 8.98 -11.88
CA PRO A 44 3.23 8.70 -10.48
C PRO A 44 2.95 7.23 -10.23
N VAL A 45 2.26 6.56 -11.16
CA VAL A 45 1.91 5.15 -10.98
C VAL A 45 3.18 4.31 -10.91
N TYR A 46 4.13 4.58 -11.79
CA TYR A 46 5.39 3.84 -11.77
C TYR A 46 6.13 4.06 -10.46
N ARG A 47 6.10 5.28 -9.95
CA ARG A 47 6.76 5.58 -8.69
C ARG A 47 6.11 4.86 -7.52
N TRP A 48 4.77 4.74 -7.56
CA TRP A 48 4.08 3.97 -6.53
C TRP A 48 4.51 2.51 -6.57
N PHE A 49 4.57 1.95 -7.77
CA PHE A 49 4.94 0.54 -7.92
C PHE A 49 6.37 0.27 -7.48
N LYS A 50 7.25 1.23 -7.68
CA LYS A 50 8.64 1.08 -7.28
C LYS A 50 8.87 1.39 -5.81
N GLY A 51 7.86 1.88 -5.13
CA GLY A 51 7.99 2.20 -3.71
C GLY A 51 8.73 3.49 -3.45
N MET A 52 8.79 4.37 -4.44
CA MET A 52 9.48 5.65 -4.27
C MET A 52 8.61 6.66 -3.54
N ILE A 53 7.32 6.64 -3.80
CA ILE A 53 6.36 7.49 -3.12
C ILE A 53 5.08 6.71 -2.94
N LEU A 54 4.24 7.19 -2.04
CA LEU A 54 2.93 6.58 -1.82
C LEU A 54 1.87 7.41 -2.52
N PRO A 55 0.78 6.78 -2.94
CA PRO A 55 -0.35 7.54 -3.47
C PRO A 55 -0.94 8.42 -2.38
N SER A 56 -1.52 9.54 -2.77
CA SER A 56 -2.25 10.36 -1.81
C SER A 56 -3.48 9.59 -1.32
N VAL A 57 -4.08 10.09 -0.25
CA VAL A 57 -5.25 9.41 0.31
C VAL A 57 -6.36 9.32 -0.72
N ASP A 58 -6.57 10.37 -1.50
CA ASP A 58 -7.59 10.34 -2.54
C ASP A 58 -7.31 9.25 -3.56
N HIS A 59 -6.07 9.22 -4.05
CA HIS A 59 -5.71 8.23 -5.04
C HIS A 59 -5.76 6.82 -4.46
N LEU A 60 -5.39 6.69 -3.19
CA LEU A 60 -5.43 5.39 -2.54
C LEU A 60 -6.87 4.89 -2.44
N LEU A 61 -7.79 5.77 -2.11
CA LEU A 61 -9.20 5.41 -2.05
C LEU A 61 -9.70 4.98 -3.43
N MET A 62 -9.36 5.73 -4.46
CA MET A 62 -9.78 5.38 -5.81
C MET A 62 -9.20 4.06 -6.25
N LEU A 63 -7.94 3.80 -5.89
CA LEU A 63 -7.31 2.52 -6.21
C LEU A 63 -8.01 1.38 -5.49
N SER A 64 -8.38 1.58 -4.23
CA SER A 64 -9.06 0.53 -3.48
C SER A 64 -10.38 0.16 -4.13
N GLU A 65 -11.10 1.15 -4.63
CA GLU A 65 -12.36 0.88 -5.30
C GLU A 65 -12.16 0.22 -6.65
N LEU A 66 -11.16 0.68 -7.39
CA LEU A 66 -10.86 0.09 -8.69
C LEU A 66 -10.46 -1.38 -8.55
N LEU A 67 -9.64 -1.67 -7.55
CA LEU A 67 -9.13 -3.01 -7.34
C LEU A 67 -10.06 -3.89 -6.52
N GLY A 68 -11.10 -3.31 -5.94
CA GLY A 68 -12.06 -4.08 -5.17
C GLY A 68 -11.53 -4.59 -3.85
N VAL A 69 -10.61 -3.85 -3.23
CA VAL A 69 -10.03 -4.23 -1.94
C VAL A 69 -10.10 -3.02 -1.02
N HIS A 70 -9.87 -3.26 0.25
CA HIS A 70 -9.83 -2.17 1.22
C HIS A 70 -8.49 -1.46 1.12
N MET A 71 -8.48 -0.18 1.50
CA MET A 71 -7.25 0.59 1.50
C MET A 71 -6.18 -0.09 2.36
N GLU A 72 -6.60 -0.68 3.46
CA GLU A 72 -5.67 -1.35 4.36
C GLU A 72 -5.00 -2.53 3.70
N ASP A 73 -5.67 -3.18 2.77
CA ASP A 73 -5.10 -4.32 2.08
C ASP A 73 -3.99 -3.90 1.13
N LEU A 74 -4.00 -2.65 0.73
CA LEU A 74 -2.97 -2.15 -0.19
C LEU A 74 -1.69 -1.75 0.54
N LEU A 75 -1.79 -1.45 1.82
CA LEU A 75 -0.65 -0.95 2.58
C LEU A 75 0.01 -2.08 3.34
N VAL A 76 1.33 -2.10 3.31
CA VAL A 76 2.11 -3.09 4.04
C VAL A 76 2.88 -2.37 5.12
N LYS A 77 2.73 -2.83 6.35
CA LYS A 77 3.45 -2.25 7.47
C LYS A 77 4.87 -2.79 7.51
N LYS A 78 5.79 -1.94 7.91
CA LYS A 78 7.13 -2.39 8.20
C LYS A 78 7.08 -3.34 9.38
N GLN A 79 7.83 -4.42 9.28
CA GLN A 79 7.87 -5.38 10.36
C GLN A 79 9.07 -5.13 11.25
N ASN A 80 8.83 -5.24 12.53
CA ASN A 80 9.89 -5.16 13.52
C ASN A 80 9.97 -6.50 14.20
N PRO A 81 11.15 -7.10 14.33
CA PRO A 81 11.26 -8.43 14.92
C PRO A 81 10.63 -8.54 16.30
N LEU A 82 10.75 -7.48 17.08
CA LEU A 82 10.15 -7.48 18.40
C LEU A 82 8.64 -7.37 18.34
N CYS A 83 8.15 -6.63 17.38
CA CYS A 83 6.73 -6.40 17.22
C CYS A 83 6.03 -7.55 16.54
N SER A 84 6.75 -8.34 15.77
CA SER A 84 6.11 -9.41 15.03
C SER A 84 5.40 -10.39 15.94
N SER A 85 6.04 -10.76 17.02
CA SER A 85 5.43 -11.70 17.94
C SER A 85 4.18 -11.14 18.56
N PHE A 86 4.25 -9.89 18.95
CA PHE A 86 3.08 -9.25 19.53
C PHE A 86 1.99 -9.08 18.52
N SER A 87 2.35 -8.77 17.33
CA SER A 87 1.36 -8.59 16.28
C SER A 87 0.56 -9.85 16.05
N ILE A 88 1.23 -10.98 16.07
CA ILE A 88 0.54 -12.23 15.87
C ILE A 88 -0.44 -12.49 17.01
N ALA A 89 0.00 -12.25 18.24
CA ALA A 89 -0.86 -12.44 19.38
C ALA A 89 -2.06 -11.51 19.32
N TRP A 90 -1.85 -10.31 18.87
CA TRP A 90 -2.92 -9.37 18.74
C TRP A 90 -3.96 -9.83 17.75
N VAL A 91 -3.51 -10.29 16.62
CA VAL A 91 -4.41 -10.72 15.58
C VAL A 91 -5.27 -11.87 16.07
N GLU A 92 -4.69 -12.76 16.83
CA GLU A 92 -5.44 -13.88 17.32
C GLU A 92 -6.52 -13.51 18.29
N ARG A 93 -6.35 -12.40 18.99
CA ARG A 93 -7.36 -11.97 19.93
C ARG A 93 -8.56 -11.38 19.26
N PHE A 94 -8.38 -10.90 18.10
CA PHE A 94 -9.46 -10.27 17.37
C PHE A 94 -9.86 -11.10 16.18
#